data_60bb6b0565b6cf1424b47f9c0745af77
#
_entry.id   60bb6b0565b6cf1424b47f9c0745af77
#
_cell.length_a   1.000
_cell.length_b   1.000
_cell.length_c   1.000
_cell.angle_alpha   90.00
_cell.angle_beta   90.00
_cell.angle_gamma   90.00
#
_symmetry.space_group_name_H-M   'P 1'
#
loop_
_entity.id
_entity.type
_entity.pdbx_description
1 polymer ?
#
loop_
_entity_poly.entity_id
_entity_poly.type
_entity_poly.pdbx_seq_one_letter_code
_entity_poly.pdbx_strand_id
1 'polypeptide(L)'
;MKVMHERVAGIDVHKDMIKVAIRSPGEKPWARKTEVLTFGTFYGVLREMARELRRRGVTHVAMEASGVYTEPVYYALMEEDFDEVLVVNPAHVKAIKGQKTDAKDCARIAELLECGLLQGSYLPPPELKEMRDLTRYRIKKVQARTSEIQRLGKTLESAGIKLGSVASDITGTGPLEMIESLVNGERDGVVMAGLARGKARTPQKMASLSMALEGRFTRHHAAMCRLIIDQVNALKAAVAGVEMQITAKAAAWEREIALLKTIPGFGDATAWTWIAEIGPAPHQWFATHEKLACWAGLAPGNHVSAGKRRYGRVSDAGTYIKPALVQAAWSAVRVKGRLQARYNKLVRRMGGPKNPAARKKAIVAIAHTMLKIAYSVLKSGRPYQDPGADFYARRESPAQRQAYHQRQIQKLYPGCTVTVTITPPPSGSTDAAPNAGQPGAPPPPGHVPEAV
;
A
#
# COMPACT_ATOMS: atom_id res chain seq x y z
N MET A 1 34.97 17.51 5.16
CA MET A 1 34.34 16.18 5.22
C MET A 1 35.33 15.14 4.65
N LYS A 2 35.30 13.89 5.13
CA LYS A 2 36.16 12.83 4.60
C LYS A 2 35.67 12.40 3.21
N VAL A 3 36.59 12.39 2.23
CA VAL A 3 36.30 11.87 0.90
C VAL A 3 36.23 10.35 0.96
N MET A 4 35.12 9.77 0.48
CA MET A 4 34.92 8.31 0.40
C MET A 4 35.10 7.80 -1.05
N HIS A 5 34.68 8.60 -2.03
CA HIS A 5 34.77 8.27 -3.45
C HIS A 5 35.55 9.37 -4.18
N GLU A 6 36.63 9.03 -4.84
CA GLU A 6 37.55 10.03 -5.42
C GLU A 6 37.03 10.75 -6.65
N ARG A 7 36.30 10.02 -7.52
CA ARG A 7 35.76 10.54 -8.78
C ARG A 7 34.28 10.23 -8.89
N VAL A 8 33.46 11.26 -8.75
CA VAL A 8 32.00 11.13 -8.70
C VAL A 8 31.32 12.10 -9.64
N ALA A 9 30.10 11.77 -10.05
CA ALA A 9 29.23 12.67 -10.77
C ALA A 9 27.87 12.85 -10.06
N GLY A 10 27.44 14.10 -9.93
CA GLY A 10 26.10 14.47 -9.51
C GLY A 10 25.31 14.99 -10.71
N ILE A 11 24.10 14.47 -10.90
CA ILE A 11 23.27 14.78 -12.07
C ILE A 11 21.98 15.44 -11.60
N ASP A 12 21.65 16.58 -12.20
CA ASP A 12 20.36 17.23 -12.11
C ASP A 12 19.62 17.08 -13.42
N VAL A 13 18.45 16.40 -13.38
CA VAL A 13 17.69 15.96 -14.56
C VAL A 13 16.49 16.86 -14.77
N HIS A 14 16.47 17.58 -15.89
CA HIS A 14 15.32 18.33 -16.38
C HIS A 14 14.73 17.68 -17.65
N LYS A 15 13.60 18.21 -18.12
CA LYS A 15 12.89 17.70 -19.29
C LYS A 15 13.76 17.77 -20.57
N ASP A 16 14.39 18.90 -20.81
CA ASP A 16 15.04 19.21 -22.08
C ASP A 16 16.58 19.29 -21.97
N MET A 17 17.12 19.26 -20.76
CA MET A 17 18.56 19.29 -20.50
C MET A 17 18.95 18.61 -19.20
N ILE A 18 20.21 18.19 -19.14
CA ILE A 18 20.81 17.56 -17.96
C ILE A 18 22.06 18.33 -17.59
N LYS A 19 22.22 18.68 -16.32
CA LYS A 19 23.46 19.24 -15.77
C LYS A 19 24.19 18.17 -14.98
N VAL A 20 25.45 17.99 -15.28
CA VAL A 20 26.32 16.99 -14.66
C VAL A 20 27.52 17.69 -14.01
N ALA A 21 27.65 17.58 -12.71
CA ALA A 21 28.83 18.04 -11.98
C ALA A 21 29.76 16.86 -11.73
N ILE A 22 30.97 16.92 -12.26
CA ILE A 22 32.01 15.92 -12.01
C ILE A 22 32.94 16.48 -10.93
N ARG A 23 33.12 15.72 -9.85
CA ARG A 23 34.11 16.03 -8.81
C ARG A 23 35.27 15.04 -8.87
N SER A 24 36.50 15.58 -8.85
CA SER A 24 37.73 14.80 -8.96
C SER A 24 38.82 15.41 -8.09
N PRO A 25 39.94 14.70 -7.82
CA PRO A 25 41.11 15.27 -7.18
C PRO A 25 41.61 16.52 -7.92
N GLY A 26 41.98 17.56 -7.19
CA GLY A 26 42.63 18.75 -7.70
C GLY A 26 44.16 18.62 -7.70
N GLU A 27 44.85 19.69 -8.06
CA GLU A 27 46.31 19.71 -8.13
C GLU A 27 47.01 19.51 -6.75
N LYS A 28 46.34 19.94 -5.67
CA LYS A 28 46.83 19.72 -4.30
C LYS A 28 46.08 18.54 -3.65
N PRO A 29 46.73 17.76 -2.78
CA PRO A 29 46.13 16.57 -2.16
C PRO A 29 44.79 16.80 -1.45
N TRP A 30 44.56 18.01 -0.96
CA TRP A 30 43.30 18.40 -0.29
C TRP A 30 42.31 19.15 -1.19
N ALA A 31 42.73 19.54 -2.40
CA ALA A 31 41.92 20.32 -3.31
C ALA A 31 40.97 19.40 -4.08
N ARG A 32 39.75 19.86 -4.35
CA ARG A 32 38.78 19.19 -5.19
C ARG A 32 38.40 20.08 -6.36
N LYS A 33 38.43 19.52 -7.57
CA LYS A 33 37.99 20.19 -8.79
C LYS A 33 36.55 19.80 -9.04
N THR A 34 35.70 20.77 -9.39
CA THR A 34 34.33 20.54 -9.84
C THR A 34 34.19 21.14 -11.23
N GLU A 35 33.77 20.32 -12.18
CA GLU A 35 33.48 20.73 -13.56
C GLU A 35 32.00 20.45 -13.83
N VAL A 36 31.29 21.39 -14.44
CA VAL A 36 29.86 21.24 -14.77
C VAL A 36 29.71 21.18 -16.28
N LEU A 37 29.09 20.11 -16.75
CA LEU A 37 28.77 19.86 -18.13
C LEU A 37 27.26 19.91 -18.34
N THR A 38 26.83 20.23 -19.55
CA THR A 38 25.42 20.24 -19.94
C THR A 38 25.21 19.33 -21.14
N PHE A 39 24.20 18.47 -21.05
CA PHE A 39 23.83 17.52 -22.12
C PHE A 39 22.36 17.68 -22.49
N GLY A 40 21.99 17.31 -23.71
CA GLY A 40 20.59 17.13 -24.10
C GLY A 40 20.01 15.84 -23.56
N THR A 41 18.71 15.67 -23.71
CA THR A 41 17.95 14.52 -23.16
C THR A 41 17.61 13.45 -24.19
N PHE A 42 18.08 13.58 -25.45
CA PHE A 42 17.93 12.50 -26.42
C PHE A 42 18.77 11.28 -26.03
N TYR A 43 18.21 10.08 -26.17
CA TYR A 43 18.80 8.86 -25.61
C TYR A 43 20.23 8.60 -26.11
N GLY A 44 20.54 8.90 -27.40
CA GLY A 44 21.91 8.82 -27.92
C GLY A 44 22.88 9.73 -27.17
N VAL A 45 22.45 10.97 -26.87
CA VAL A 45 23.27 11.94 -26.09
C VAL A 45 23.46 11.47 -24.64
N LEU A 46 22.45 10.81 -24.04
CA LEU A 46 22.57 10.22 -22.70
C LEU A 46 23.62 9.11 -22.65
N ARG A 47 23.67 8.27 -23.70
CA ARG A 47 24.71 7.23 -23.84
C ARG A 47 26.10 7.85 -24.03
N GLU A 48 26.21 8.91 -24.79
CA GLU A 48 27.48 9.65 -24.97
C GLU A 48 27.92 10.28 -23.62
N MET A 49 26.99 10.86 -22.88
CA MET A 49 27.23 11.37 -21.53
C MET A 49 27.77 10.26 -20.61
N ALA A 50 27.14 9.10 -20.57
CA ALA A 50 27.58 7.98 -19.74
C ALA A 50 29.01 7.53 -20.09
N ARG A 51 29.33 7.39 -21.39
CA ARG A 51 30.68 7.07 -21.88
C ARG A 51 31.70 8.14 -21.53
N GLU A 52 31.32 9.42 -21.63
CA GLU A 52 32.18 10.54 -21.26
C GLU A 52 32.53 10.50 -19.76
N LEU A 53 31.55 10.22 -18.91
CA LEU A 53 31.77 10.06 -17.47
C LEU A 53 32.75 8.91 -17.18
N ARG A 54 32.62 7.78 -17.85
CA ARG A 54 33.56 6.63 -17.72
C ARG A 54 34.96 6.99 -18.21
N ARG A 55 35.09 7.65 -19.35
CA ARG A 55 36.39 8.10 -19.86
C ARG A 55 37.11 9.03 -18.89
N ARG A 56 36.38 9.85 -18.12
CA ARG A 56 36.93 10.71 -17.08
C ARG A 56 37.22 9.99 -15.77
N GLY A 57 37.01 8.67 -15.71
CA GLY A 57 37.27 7.83 -14.55
C GLY A 57 36.24 7.99 -13.42
N VAL A 58 35.05 8.47 -13.73
CA VAL A 58 33.95 8.50 -12.76
C VAL A 58 33.56 7.08 -12.40
N THR A 59 33.48 6.79 -11.11
CA THR A 59 33.13 5.47 -10.57
C THR A 59 31.73 5.45 -9.97
N HIS A 60 31.30 6.53 -9.34
CA HIS A 60 30.00 6.64 -8.68
C HIS A 60 29.21 7.81 -9.24
N VAL A 61 27.91 7.56 -9.48
CA VAL A 61 26.99 8.55 -10.03
C VAL A 61 25.76 8.66 -9.15
N ALA A 62 25.30 9.87 -8.85
CA ALA A 62 24.03 10.09 -8.18
C ALA A 62 23.17 11.11 -8.94
N MET A 63 21.86 10.89 -8.96
CA MET A 63 20.89 11.81 -9.56
C MET A 63 19.67 11.98 -8.67
N GLU A 64 19.07 13.17 -8.68
CA GLU A 64 17.81 13.43 -8.00
C GLU A 64 16.64 12.80 -8.80
N ALA A 65 15.69 12.17 -8.09
CA ALA A 65 14.50 11.58 -8.70
C ALA A 65 13.56 12.66 -9.24
N SER A 66 13.53 12.84 -10.57
CA SER A 66 12.68 13.79 -11.31
C SER A 66 11.53 13.09 -12.04
N GLY A 67 10.98 12.02 -11.44
CA GLY A 67 9.88 11.23 -12.00
C GLY A 67 10.30 10.48 -13.26
N VAL A 68 9.52 10.59 -14.33
CA VAL A 68 9.76 9.84 -15.58
C VAL A 68 11.03 10.26 -16.32
N TYR A 69 11.54 11.47 -16.08
CA TYR A 69 12.76 11.97 -16.76
C TYR A 69 14.04 11.29 -16.25
N THR A 70 14.02 10.77 -15.03
CA THR A 70 15.17 10.05 -14.44
C THR A 70 15.42 8.69 -15.10
N GLU A 71 14.36 8.01 -15.56
CA GLU A 71 14.45 6.65 -16.06
C GLU A 71 15.38 6.49 -17.28
N PRO A 72 15.27 7.30 -18.36
CA PRO A 72 16.17 7.19 -19.49
C PRO A 72 17.63 7.44 -19.13
N VAL A 73 17.89 8.38 -18.21
CA VAL A 73 19.24 8.69 -17.72
C VAL A 73 19.80 7.50 -16.95
N TYR A 74 19.01 6.93 -16.05
CA TYR A 74 19.39 5.76 -15.29
C TYR A 74 19.76 4.57 -16.19
N TYR A 75 18.91 4.26 -17.18
CA TYR A 75 19.19 3.15 -18.08
C TYR A 75 20.41 3.39 -18.97
N ALA A 76 20.64 4.62 -19.45
CA ALA A 76 21.84 4.94 -20.20
C ALA A 76 23.13 4.79 -19.36
N LEU A 77 23.06 5.14 -18.07
CA LEU A 77 24.19 4.92 -17.14
C LEU A 77 24.42 3.43 -16.85
N MET A 78 23.35 2.65 -16.75
CA MET A 78 23.45 1.20 -16.51
C MET A 78 23.99 0.39 -17.70
N GLU A 79 24.14 1.01 -18.90
CA GLU A 79 24.84 0.40 -20.04
C GLU A 79 26.37 0.46 -19.87
N GLU A 80 26.86 1.25 -18.90
CA GLU A 80 28.28 1.43 -18.62
C GLU A 80 28.61 0.86 -17.24
N ASP A 81 29.87 0.47 -17.03
CA ASP A 81 30.34 -0.21 -15.83
C ASP A 81 30.72 0.81 -14.72
N PHE A 82 29.74 1.41 -14.08
CA PHE A 82 29.90 2.21 -12.87
C PHE A 82 29.86 1.33 -11.62
N ASP A 83 30.65 1.64 -10.60
CA ASP A 83 30.63 0.91 -9.33
C ASP A 83 29.28 1.09 -8.62
N GLU A 84 28.69 2.30 -8.72
CA GLU A 84 27.38 2.60 -8.16
C GLU A 84 26.65 3.71 -8.93
N VAL A 85 25.34 3.51 -9.19
CA VAL A 85 24.43 4.52 -9.73
C VAL A 85 23.26 4.71 -8.77
N LEU A 86 23.21 5.86 -8.09
CA LEU A 86 22.17 6.18 -7.10
C LEU A 86 21.11 7.12 -7.67
N VAL A 87 19.84 6.76 -7.50
CA VAL A 87 18.72 7.71 -7.62
C VAL A 87 18.28 8.11 -6.21
N VAL A 88 18.38 9.39 -5.89
CA VAL A 88 18.16 9.89 -4.52
C VAL A 88 16.82 10.63 -4.40
N ASN A 89 16.21 10.52 -3.23
CA ASN A 89 14.96 11.23 -2.95
C ASN A 89 15.24 12.73 -2.73
N PRO A 90 14.55 13.64 -3.45
CA PRO A 90 14.66 15.08 -3.27
C PRO A 90 14.54 15.57 -1.82
N ALA A 91 13.67 14.92 -1.04
CA ALA A 91 13.49 15.27 0.37
C ALA A 91 14.75 15.00 1.23
N HIS A 92 15.53 13.97 0.89
CA HIS A 92 16.78 13.66 1.59
C HIS A 92 17.88 14.68 1.24
N VAL A 93 18.01 15.03 -0.04
CA VAL A 93 18.96 16.06 -0.48
C VAL A 93 18.67 17.41 0.16
N LYS A 94 17.38 17.81 0.21
CA LYS A 94 16.92 19.07 0.82
C LYS A 94 17.07 19.11 2.36
N ALA A 95 17.06 17.97 3.03
CA ALA A 95 17.24 17.91 4.49
C ALA A 95 18.68 18.28 4.92
N ILE A 96 19.64 18.18 4.02
CA ILE A 96 21.03 18.55 4.24
C ILE A 96 21.20 20.02 3.82
N LYS A 97 21.27 20.95 4.78
CA LYS A 97 21.28 22.42 4.56
C LYS A 97 22.31 22.92 3.55
N GLY A 98 21.90 23.79 2.63
CA GLY A 98 22.75 24.45 1.61
C GLY A 98 21.97 25.48 0.78
N GLN A 99 22.66 26.35 0.00
CA GLN A 99 22.06 27.39 -0.84
C GLN A 99 21.64 26.83 -2.21
N LYS A 100 20.51 27.27 -2.75
CA LYS A 100 19.86 26.82 -3.98
C LYS A 100 20.26 27.63 -5.22
N THR A 101 20.79 26.94 -6.26
CA THR A 101 20.72 27.33 -7.68
C THR A 101 20.97 26.08 -8.54
N ASP A 102 20.36 25.95 -9.73
CA ASP A 102 20.41 24.73 -10.56
C ASP A 102 21.82 24.22 -10.90
N ALA A 103 22.82 25.12 -11.08
CA ALA A 103 24.21 24.72 -11.25
C ALA A 103 24.85 24.27 -9.92
N LYS A 104 24.26 24.67 -8.79
CA LYS A 104 24.69 24.24 -7.45
C LYS A 104 24.00 22.94 -7.03
N ASP A 105 22.86 22.57 -7.64
CA ASP A 105 22.12 21.37 -7.27
C ASP A 105 22.89 20.11 -7.73
N CYS A 106 23.37 20.02 -8.99
CA CYS A 106 24.19 18.90 -9.44
C CYS A 106 25.55 18.84 -8.70
N ALA A 107 26.21 20.00 -8.46
CA ALA A 107 27.45 20.07 -7.70
C ALA A 107 27.25 19.63 -6.25
N ARG A 108 26.10 19.97 -5.63
CA ARG A 108 25.74 19.55 -4.30
C ARG A 108 25.49 18.05 -4.19
N ILE A 109 24.81 17.46 -5.19
CA ILE A 109 24.63 16.01 -5.28
C ILE A 109 26.00 15.31 -5.35
N ALA A 110 26.90 15.80 -6.21
CA ALA A 110 28.25 15.27 -6.33
C ALA A 110 29.04 15.37 -5.02
N GLU A 111 28.96 16.51 -4.31
CA GLU A 111 29.62 16.71 -3.02
C GLU A 111 29.12 15.73 -1.94
N LEU A 112 27.81 15.54 -1.87
CA LEU A 112 27.21 14.60 -0.92
C LEU A 112 27.56 13.15 -1.24
N LEU A 113 27.58 12.78 -2.54
CA LEU A 113 28.01 11.47 -3.01
C LEU A 113 29.46 11.19 -2.66
N GLU A 114 30.34 12.14 -2.93
CA GLU A 114 31.77 12.08 -2.60
C GLU A 114 32.02 11.74 -1.13
N CYS A 115 31.19 12.29 -0.24
CA CYS A 115 31.27 12.06 1.21
C CYS A 115 30.51 10.82 1.70
N GLY A 116 29.87 10.05 0.80
CA GLY A 116 29.06 8.87 1.17
C GLY A 116 27.80 9.21 1.98
N LEU A 117 27.26 10.44 1.84
CA LEU A 117 26.11 10.92 2.62
C LEU A 117 24.78 10.68 1.92
N LEU A 118 24.79 10.21 0.67
CA LEU A 118 23.57 9.90 -0.09
C LEU A 118 23.12 8.47 0.14
N GLN A 119 21.81 8.31 0.21
CA GLN A 119 21.15 7.02 0.30
C GLN A 119 20.27 6.83 -0.92
N GLY A 120 20.52 5.78 -1.71
CA GLY A 120 19.76 5.46 -2.90
C GLY A 120 18.31 5.08 -2.56
N SER A 121 17.41 5.47 -3.45
CA SER A 121 16.02 5.00 -3.44
C SER A 121 15.93 3.60 -4.02
N TYR A 122 14.94 2.84 -3.59
CA TYR A 122 14.65 1.55 -4.19
C TYR A 122 14.21 1.70 -5.65
N LEU A 123 14.99 1.18 -6.56
CA LEU A 123 14.67 1.04 -7.98
C LEU A 123 14.36 -0.44 -8.28
N PRO A 124 13.17 -0.75 -8.80
CA PRO A 124 12.84 -2.12 -9.14
C PRO A 124 13.62 -2.57 -10.37
N PRO A 125 13.97 -3.86 -10.47
CA PRO A 125 14.44 -4.46 -11.72
C PRO A 125 13.44 -4.24 -12.88
N PRO A 126 13.89 -4.30 -14.16
CA PRO A 126 13.03 -4.02 -15.32
C PRO A 126 11.70 -4.78 -15.34
N GLU A 127 11.72 -6.08 -14.98
CA GLU A 127 10.53 -6.93 -14.99
C GLU A 127 9.50 -6.46 -13.93
N LEU A 128 9.98 -6.07 -12.75
CA LEU A 128 9.13 -5.51 -11.70
C LEU A 128 8.64 -4.11 -12.06
N LYS A 129 9.44 -3.34 -12.81
CA LYS A 129 9.03 -2.02 -13.31
C LYS A 129 7.85 -2.14 -14.29
N GLU A 130 7.92 -3.06 -15.24
CA GLU A 130 6.83 -3.33 -16.17
C GLU A 130 5.55 -3.79 -15.45
N MET A 131 5.68 -4.68 -14.46
CA MET A 131 4.59 -5.10 -13.61
C MET A 131 4.00 -3.91 -12.81
N ARG A 132 4.85 -3.00 -12.34
CA ARG A 132 4.46 -1.77 -11.62
C ARG A 132 3.67 -0.82 -12.53
N ASP A 133 4.07 -0.64 -13.75
CA ASP A 133 3.36 0.23 -14.70
C ASP A 133 1.95 -0.31 -15.00
N LEU A 134 1.83 -1.61 -15.23
CA LEU A 134 0.54 -2.28 -15.46
C LEU A 134 -0.38 -2.17 -14.22
N THR A 135 0.13 -2.47 -13.03
CA THR A 135 -0.67 -2.42 -11.80
C THR A 135 -1.13 -1.01 -11.47
N ARG A 136 -0.27 -0.01 -11.67
CA ARG A 136 -0.60 1.42 -11.50
C ARG A 136 -1.63 1.87 -12.54
N TYR A 137 -1.47 1.47 -13.79
CA TYR A 137 -2.42 1.77 -14.85
C TYR A 137 -3.79 1.16 -14.56
N ARG A 138 -3.83 -0.12 -14.13
CA ARG A 138 -5.06 -0.78 -13.65
C ARG A 138 -5.76 0.05 -12.56
N ILE A 139 -5.02 0.48 -11.53
CA ILE A 139 -5.57 1.29 -10.44
C ILE A 139 -6.20 2.58 -10.99
N LYS A 140 -5.55 3.26 -11.93
CA LYS A 140 -6.09 4.47 -12.57
C LYS A 140 -7.36 4.19 -13.37
N LYS A 141 -7.42 3.06 -14.10
CA LYS A 141 -8.63 2.66 -14.84
C LYS A 141 -9.80 2.32 -13.90
N VAL A 142 -9.55 1.63 -12.78
CA VAL A 142 -10.56 1.37 -11.74
C VAL A 142 -11.06 2.66 -11.11
N GLN A 143 -10.18 3.62 -10.83
CA GLN A 143 -10.55 4.94 -10.31
C GLN A 143 -11.41 5.72 -11.31
N ALA A 144 -11.03 5.74 -12.59
CA ALA A 144 -11.79 6.38 -13.67
C ALA A 144 -13.20 5.76 -13.77
N ARG A 145 -13.31 4.42 -13.75
CA ARG A 145 -14.61 3.72 -13.74
C ARG A 145 -15.47 4.13 -12.55
N THR A 146 -14.89 4.20 -11.36
CA THR A 146 -15.61 4.63 -10.15
C THR A 146 -16.13 6.07 -10.29
N SER A 147 -15.33 6.96 -10.88
CA SER A 147 -15.74 8.35 -11.14
C SER A 147 -16.92 8.43 -12.12
N GLU A 148 -16.93 7.60 -13.17
CA GLU A 148 -18.06 7.54 -14.10
C GLU A 148 -19.32 6.97 -13.45
N ILE A 149 -19.20 5.93 -12.60
CA ILE A 149 -20.33 5.41 -11.82
C ILE A 149 -20.92 6.48 -10.90
N GLN A 150 -20.07 7.28 -10.25
CA GLN A 150 -20.53 8.41 -9.43
C GLN A 150 -21.23 9.49 -10.28
N ARG A 151 -20.75 9.73 -11.51
CA ARG A 151 -21.39 10.64 -12.46
C ARG A 151 -22.75 10.14 -12.89
N LEU A 152 -22.90 8.83 -13.19
CA LEU A 152 -24.18 8.19 -13.44
C LEU A 152 -25.16 8.40 -12.29
N GLY A 153 -24.72 8.13 -11.06
CA GLY A 153 -25.54 8.38 -9.86
C GLY A 153 -26.01 9.85 -9.76
N LYS A 154 -25.12 10.83 -10.01
CA LYS A 154 -25.49 12.26 -10.01
C LYS A 154 -26.46 12.61 -11.13
N THR A 155 -26.33 12.03 -12.30
CA THR A 155 -27.27 12.24 -13.43
C THR A 155 -28.66 11.70 -13.09
N LEU A 156 -28.75 10.51 -12.46
CA LEU A 156 -30.02 9.98 -11.96
C LEU A 156 -30.64 10.88 -10.87
N GLU A 157 -29.84 11.28 -9.88
CA GLU A 157 -30.27 12.18 -8.81
C GLU A 157 -30.81 13.53 -9.34
N SER A 158 -30.19 14.10 -10.39
CA SER A 158 -30.67 15.34 -11.02
C SER A 158 -32.04 15.18 -11.71
N ALA A 159 -32.40 13.97 -12.10
CA ALA A 159 -33.71 13.62 -12.62
C ALA A 159 -34.73 13.25 -11.53
N GLY A 160 -34.35 13.27 -10.25
CA GLY A 160 -35.18 12.82 -9.13
C GLY A 160 -35.19 11.30 -8.94
N ILE A 161 -34.41 10.54 -9.72
CA ILE A 161 -34.32 9.09 -9.62
C ILE A 161 -33.40 8.72 -8.46
N LYS A 162 -33.95 8.09 -7.41
CA LYS A 162 -33.28 7.77 -6.15
C LYS A 162 -32.76 6.32 -6.08
N LEU A 163 -32.42 5.72 -7.22
CA LEU A 163 -32.01 4.33 -7.31
C LEU A 163 -30.83 4.00 -6.38
N GLY A 164 -29.84 4.90 -6.24
CA GLY A 164 -28.71 4.74 -5.34
C GLY A 164 -29.05 4.70 -3.85
N SER A 165 -30.24 5.14 -3.43
CA SER A 165 -30.72 5.05 -2.06
C SER A 165 -31.26 3.66 -1.71
N VAL A 166 -31.69 2.88 -2.70
CA VAL A 166 -32.29 1.54 -2.54
C VAL A 166 -31.31 0.44 -2.97
N ALA A 167 -30.59 0.66 -4.07
CA ALA A 167 -29.58 -0.23 -4.59
C ALA A 167 -28.18 0.18 -4.13
N SER A 168 -27.45 -0.74 -3.50
CA SER A 168 -26.07 -0.49 -3.06
C SER A 168 -25.07 -0.38 -4.21
N ASP A 169 -25.38 -0.97 -5.37
CA ASP A 169 -24.60 -0.91 -6.59
C ASP A 169 -25.56 -0.65 -7.79
N ILE A 170 -25.51 0.57 -8.30
CA ILE A 170 -26.34 1.00 -9.45
C ILE A 170 -25.87 0.41 -10.78
N THR A 171 -24.70 -0.22 -10.83
CA THR A 171 -24.14 -0.91 -12.00
C THR A 171 -24.27 -2.43 -11.92
N GLY A 172 -24.91 -2.94 -10.87
CA GLY A 172 -25.32 -4.34 -10.78
C GLY A 172 -26.38 -4.69 -11.84
N THR A 173 -26.51 -5.97 -12.20
CA THR A 173 -27.34 -6.42 -13.33
C THR A 173 -28.77 -5.86 -13.28
N GLY A 174 -29.49 -6.01 -12.17
CA GLY A 174 -30.88 -5.51 -12.06
C GLY A 174 -31.00 -3.98 -12.12
N PRO A 175 -30.25 -3.22 -11.28
CA PRO A 175 -30.23 -1.77 -11.38
C PRO A 175 -29.82 -1.21 -12.75
N LEU A 176 -28.87 -1.85 -13.44
CA LEU A 176 -28.47 -1.44 -14.78
C LEU A 176 -29.61 -1.66 -15.80
N GLU A 177 -30.29 -2.81 -15.75
CA GLU A 177 -31.48 -3.10 -16.58
C GLU A 177 -32.60 -2.08 -16.32
N MET A 178 -32.81 -1.62 -15.08
CA MET A 178 -33.76 -0.56 -14.75
C MET A 178 -33.35 0.77 -15.37
N ILE A 179 -32.07 1.14 -15.33
CA ILE A 179 -31.56 2.36 -15.97
C ILE A 179 -31.68 2.27 -17.48
N GLU A 180 -31.38 1.14 -18.09
CA GLU A 180 -31.56 0.90 -19.52
C GLU A 180 -33.02 1.00 -19.94
N SER A 181 -33.95 0.49 -19.12
CA SER A 181 -35.41 0.63 -19.33
C SER A 181 -35.85 2.09 -19.31
N LEU A 182 -35.36 2.90 -18.34
CA LEU A 182 -35.57 4.37 -18.30
C LEU A 182 -35.01 5.06 -19.57
N VAL A 183 -33.81 4.68 -20.00
CA VAL A 183 -33.17 5.23 -21.21
C VAL A 183 -33.97 4.89 -22.46
N ASN A 184 -34.60 3.73 -22.51
CA ASN A 184 -35.43 3.27 -23.62
C ASN A 184 -36.86 3.82 -23.60
N GLY A 185 -37.23 4.63 -22.59
CA GLY A 185 -38.49 5.35 -22.56
C GLY A 185 -39.51 4.82 -21.57
N GLU A 186 -39.23 3.76 -20.83
CA GLU A 186 -40.12 3.27 -19.78
C GLU A 186 -40.22 4.33 -18.65
N ARG A 187 -41.42 4.50 -18.11
CA ARG A 187 -41.68 5.46 -17.00
C ARG A 187 -42.51 4.81 -15.88
N ASP A 188 -42.99 3.59 -16.07
CA ASP A 188 -43.71 2.86 -15.04
C ASP A 188 -42.68 2.27 -14.03
N GLY A 189 -42.67 2.84 -12.84
CA GLY A 189 -41.78 2.39 -11.74
C GLY A 189 -42.06 0.93 -11.32
N VAL A 190 -43.29 0.45 -11.45
CA VAL A 190 -43.68 -0.94 -11.11
C VAL A 190 -43.09 -1.92 -12.11
N VAL A 191 -43.22 -1.61 -13.42
CA VAL A 191 -42.63 -2.41 -14.50
C VAL A 191 -41.13 -2.51 -14.34
N MET A 192 -40.45 -1.39 -14.09
CA MET A 192 -38.99 -1.35 -13.89
C MET A 192 -38.55 -2.06 -12.60
N ALA A 193 -39.30 -1.89 -11.50
CA ALA A 193 -39.02 -2.63 -10.27
C ALA A 193 -39.13 -4.17 -10.45
N GLY A 194 -39.95 -4.63 -11.38
CA GLY A 194 -40.05 -6.05 -11.78
C GLY A 194 -38.75 -6.65 -12.30
N LEU A 195 -37.80 -5.83 -12.78
CA LEU A 195 -36.46 -6.23 -13.20
C LEU A 195 -35.50 -6.54 -11.99
N ALA A 196 -35.98 -6.32 -10.75
CA ALA A 196 -35.24 -6.65 -9.57
C ALA A 196 -34.83 -8.13 -9.51
N ARG A 197 -33.61 -8.42 -9.00
CA ARG A 197 -33.07 -9.79 -8.95
C ARG A 197 -32.69 -10.21 -7.52
N GLY A 198 -32.78 -11.49 -7.25
CA GLY A 198 -32.35 -12.10 -5.99
C GLY A 198 -33.02 -11.48 -4.76
N LYS A 199 -32.21 -11.03 -3.79
CA LYS A 199 -32.69 -10.44 -2.52
C LYS A 199 -33.43 -9.10 -2.68
N ALA A 200 -33.41 -8.49 -3.86
CA ALA A 200 -34.16 -7.27 -4.15
C ALA A 200 -35.64 -7.54 -4.54
N ARG A 201 -36.03 -8.78 -4.78
CA ARG A 201 -37.42 -9.17 -5.15
C ARG A 201 -38.38 -9.28 -3.95
N THR A 202 -38.06 -8.76 -2.80
CA THR A 202 -39.03 -8.71 -1.69
C THR A 202 -40.07 -7.61 -1.96
N PRO A 203 -41.37 -7.79 -1.58
CA PRO A 203 -42.41 -6.82 -1.84
C PRO A 203 -42.07 -5.40 -1.36
N GLN A 204 -41.48 -5.28 -0.16
CA GLN A 204 -41.06 -4.00 0.39
C GLN A 204 -39.94 -3.30 -0.43
N LYS A 205 -38.96 -4.09 -0.92
CA LYS A 205 -37.88 -3.53 -1.76
C LYS A 205 -38.38 -3.18 -3.15
N MET A 206 -39.29 -3.97 -3.73
CA MET A 206 -39.88 -3.65 -5.02
C MET A 206 -40.70 -2.37 -4.95
N ALA A 207 -41.51 -2.18 -3.89
CA ALA A 207 -42.23 -0.92 -3.67
C ALA A 207 -41.26 0.28 -3.52
N SER A 208 -40.16 0.10 -2.76
CA SER A 208 -39.12 1.15 -2.62
C SER A 208 -38.41 1.44 -3.96
N LEU A 209 -38.15 0.43 -4.80
CA LEU A 209 -37.56 0.59 -6.12
C LEU A 209 -38.52 1.32 -7.07
N SER A 210 -39.83 0.96 -7.07
CA SER A 210 -40.84 1.66 -7.86
C SER A 210 -40.85 3.16 -7.55
N MET A 211 -40.95 3.54 -6.28
CA MET A 211 -40.89 4.93 -5.86
C MET A 211 -39.55 5.60 -6.20
N ALA A 212 -38.43 4.89 -6.09
CA ALA A 212 -37.11 5.44 -6.40
C ALA A 212 -36.88 5.69 -7.90
N LEU A 213 -37.65 5.04 -8.76
CA LEU A 213 -37.58 5.17 -10.22
C LEU A 213 -38.54 6.24 -10.78
N GLU A 214 -39.38 6.83 -9.93
CA GLU A 214 -40.22 7.96 -10.29
C GLU A 214 -39.41 9.27 -10.27
N GLY A 215 -39.49 10.04 -11.36
CA GLY A 215 -38.79 11.30 -11.46
C GLY A 215 -38.99 12.00 -12.80
N ARG A 216 -38.38 13.17 -12.94
CA ARG A 216 -38.42 13.99 -14.18
C ARG A 216 -37.29 13.55 -15.13
N PHE A 217 -37.32 12.31 -15.58
CA PHE A 217 -36.30 11.76 -16.48
C PHE A 217 -36.59 12.17 -17.94
N THR A 218 -35.73 13.00 -18.52
CA THR A 218 -35.88 13.60 -19.85
C THR A 218 -35.01 12.89 -20.88
N ARG A 219 -35.20 13.23 -22.19
CA ARG A 219 -34.32 12.75 -23.26
C ARG A 219 -32.86 13.12 -23.05
N HIS A 220 -32.58 14.28 -22.41
CA HIS A 220 -31.23 14.67 -22.06
C HIS A 220 -30.59 13.71 -21.04
N HIS A 221 -31.34 13.35 -19.98
CA HIS A 221 -30.85 12.38 -18.98
C HIS A 221 -30.62 11.01 -19.63
N ALA A 222 -31.48 10.59 -20.54
CA ALA A 222 -31.32 9.34 -21.28
C ALA A 222 -30.03 9.33 -22.10
N ALA A 223 -29.77 10.38 -22.87
CA ALA A 223 -28.53 10.53 -23.65
C ALA A 223 -27.28 10.53 -22.76
N MET A 224 -27.30 11.28 -21.64
CA MET A 224 -26.19 11.30 -20.69
C MET A 224 -25.95 9.95 -20.02
N CYS A 225 -27.02 9.26 -19.58
CA CYS A 225 -26.88 7.93 -19.00
C CYS A 225 -26.28 6.94 -20.00
N ARG A 226 -26.67 6.96 -21.25
CA ARG A 226 -26.13 6.07 -22.31
C ARG A 226 -24.64 6.31 -22.50
N LEU A 227 -24.21 7.57 -22.67
CA LEU A 227 -22.80 7.93 -22.82
C LEU A 227 -21.94 7.47 -21.62
N ILE A 228 -22.47 7.65 -20.40
CA ILE A 228 -21.76 7.26 -19.19
C ILE A 228 -21.68 5.74 -19.05
N ILE A 229 -22.77 5.02 -19.37
CA ILE A 229 -22.80 3.53 -19.33
C ILE A 229 -21.81 2.97 -20.35
N ASP A 230 -21.77 3.50 -21.57
CA ASP A 230 -20.82 3.09 -22.59
C ASP A 230 -19.36 3.29 -22.12
N GLN A 231 -19.08 4.43 -21.47
CA GLN A 231 -17.76 4.71 -20.89
C GLN A 231 -17.42 3.76 -19.73
N VAL A 232 -18.39 3.44 -18.86
CA VAL A 232 -18.21 2.46 -17.76
C VAL A 232 -17.88 1.07 -18.34
N ASN A 233 -18.57 0.66 -19.40
CA ASN A 233 -18.35 -0.63 -20.07
C ASN A 233 -16.97 -0.68 -20.75
N ALA A 234 -16.57 0.38 -21.45
CA ALA A 234 -15.25 0.51 -22.06
C ALA A 234 -14.13 0.43 -20.99
N LEU A 235 -14.29 1.12 -19.86
CA LEU A 235 -13.33 1.06 -18.74
C LEU A 235 -13.31 -0.32 -18.09
N LYS A 236 -14.44 -1.01 -18.00
CA LYS A 236 -14.51 -2.40 -17.51
C LYS A 236 -13.71 -3.35 -18.41
N ALA A 237 -13.88 -3.24 -19.73
CA ALA A 237 -13.12 -4.02 -20.70
C ALA A 237 -11.62 -3.70 -20.64
N ALA A 238 -11.26 -2.41 -20.52
CA ALA A 238 -9.86 -1.98 -20.37
C ALA A 238 -9.22 -2.56 -19.10
N VAL A 239 -9.94 -2.59 -17.97
CA VAL A 239 -9.46 -3.21 -16.72
C VAL A 239 -9.20 -4.70 -16.94
N ALA A 240 -10.14 -5.43 -17.56
CA ALA A 240 -9.98 -6.85 -17.85
C ALA A 240 -8.76 -7.14 -18.76
N GLY A 241 -8.57 -6.33 -19.80
CA GLY A 241 -7.40 -6.46 -20.69
C GLY A 241 -6.06 -6.24 -19.98
N VAL A 242 -5.99 -5.25 -19.07
CA VAL A 242 -4.80 -5.03 -18.24
C VAL A 242 -4.60 -6.17 -17.24
N GLU A 243 -5.66 -6.69 -16.64
CA GLU A 243 -5.58 -7.83 -15.70
C GLU A 243 -5.05 -9.10 -16.37
N MET A 244 -5.37 -9.36 -17.64
CA MET A 244 -4.78 -10.47 -18.40
C MET A 244 -3.26 -10.29 -18.55
N GLN A 245 -2.78 -9.09 -18.90
CA GLN A 245 -1.35 -8.81 -19.02
C GLN A 245 -0.63 -8.93 -17.67
N ILE A 246 -1.25 -8.43 -16.59
CA ILE A 246 -0.72 -8.58 -15.23
C ILE A 246 -0.61 -10.05 -14.86
N THR A 247 -1.64 -10.85 -15.13
CA THR A 247 -1.66 -12.29 -14.83
C THR A 247 -0.54 -13.02 -15.56
N ALA A 248 -0.34 -12.74 -16.84
CA ALA A 248 0.74 -13.34 -17.63
C ALA A 248 2.12 -13.01 -17.05
N LYS A 249 2.38 -11.75 -16.69
CA LYS A 249 3.65 -11.36 -16.05
C LYS A 249 3.80 -11.91 -14.63
N ALA A 250 2.72 -11.98 -13.88
CA ALA A 250 2.67 -12.46 -12.50
C ALA A 250 3.03 -13.96 -12.36
N ALA A 251 2.96 -14.73 -13.45
CA ALA A 251 3.35 -16.14 -13.47
C ALA A 251 4.79 -16.36 -12.98
N ALA A 252 5.70 -15.41 -13.24
CA ALA A 252 7.07 -15.45 -12.72
C ALA A 252 7.17 -15.44 -11.19
N TRP A 253 6.13 -15.01 -10.49
CA TRP A 253 6.07 -14.90 -9.01
C TRP A 253 4.85 -15.61 -8.42
N GLU A 254 4.38 -16.67 -9.06
CA GLU A 254 3.17 -17.40 -8.66
C GLU A 254 3.27 -17.91 -7.21
N ARG A 255 4.42 -18.43 -6.82
CA ARG A 255 4.68 -18.92 -5.46
C ARG A 255 4.53 -17.81 -4.41
N GLU A 256 5.14 -16.67 -4.64
CA GLU A 256 5.11 -15.52 -3.72
C GLU A 256 3.70 -14.92 -3.64
N ILE A 257 3.00 -14.85 -4.76
CA ILE A 257 1.60 -14.43 -4.83
C ILE A 257 0.71 -15.40 -4.05
N ALA A 258 0.89 -16.71 -4.21
CA ALA A 258 0.16 -17.71 -3.45
C ALA A 258 0.41 -17.58 -1.95
N LEU A 259 1.65 -17.36 -1.53
CA LEU A 259 2.02 -17.11 -0.13
C LEU A 259 1.33 -15.84 0.41
N LEU A 260 1.32 -14.74 -0.33
CA LEU A 260 0.65 -13.51 0.07
C LEU A 260 -0.87 -13.71 0.21
N LYS A 261 -1.50 -14.48 -0.67
CA LYS A 261 -2.94 -14.78 -0.64
C LYS A 261 -3.37 -15.63 0.57
N THR A 262 -2.44 -16.26 1.29
CA THR A 262 -2.74 -16.92 2.57
C THR A 262 -3.10 -15.92 3.67
N ILE A 263 -2.75 -14.64 3.52
CA ILE A 263 -3.03 -13.59 4.50
C ILE A 263 -4.48 -13.12 4.31
N PRO A 264 -5.33 -13.13 5.36
CA PRO A 264 -6.69 -12.65 5.25
C PRO A 264 -6.78 -11.26 4.63
N GLY A 265 -7.62 -11.10 3.61
CA GLY A 265 -7.82 -9.84 2.89
C GLY A 265 -6.86 -9.58 1.72
N PHE A 266 -5.82 -10.41 1.52
CA PHE A 266 -5.02 -10.36 0.30
C PHE A 266 -5.73 -11.15 -0.82
N GLY A 267 -6.23 -10.42 -1.82
CA GLY A 267 -6.63 -10.98 -3.10
C GLY A 267 -5.58 -10.69 -4.17
N ASP A 268 -5.83 -11.13 -5.42
CA ASP A 268 -4.90 -10.98 -6.53
C ASP A 268 -4.44 -9.53 -6.71
N ALA A 269 -5.35 -8.56 -6.72
CA ALA A 269 -5.00 -7.15 -6.90
C ALA A 269 -4.03 -6.62 -5.81
N THR A 270 -4.18 -7.05 -4.56
CA THR A 270 -3.29 -6.65 -3.47
C THR A 270 -1.93 -7.35 -3.58
N ALA A 271 -1.92 -8.64 -3.92
CA ALA A 271 -0.70 -9.41 -4.13
C ALA A 271 0.09 -8.88 -5.33
N TRP A 272 -0.56 -8.62 -6.47
CA TRP A 272 0.07 -7.98 -7.63
C TRP A 272 0.68 -6.61 -7.30
N THR A 273 -0.07 -5.78 -6.56
CA THR A 273 0.43 -4.47 -6.12
C THR A 273 1.64 -4.62 -5.19
N TRP A 274 1.63 -5.62 -4.30
CA TRP A 274 2.79 -5.90 -3.44
C TRP A 274 4.02 -6.28 -4.25
N ILE A 275 3.90 -7.25 -5.15
CA ILE A 275 5.02 -7.69 -6.00
C ILE A 275 5.54 -6.53 -6.85
N ALA A 276 4.65 -5.76 -7.47
CA ALA A 276 5.02 -4.63 -8.31
C ALA A 276 5.74 -3.50 -7.56
N GLU A 277 5.27 -3.16 -6.36
CA GLU A 277 5.79 -2.01 -5.61
C GLU A 277 6.99 -2.36 -4.72
N ILE A 278 7.05 -3.56 -4.16
CA ILE A 278 8.03 -3.96 -3.14
C ILE A 278 8.93 -5.09 -3.66
N GLY A 279 8.39 -5.98 -4.49
CA GLY A 279 9.10 -7.15 -4.99
C GLY A 279 8.78 -8.44 -4.21
N PRO A 280 9.24 -9.59 -4.75
CA PRO A 280 9.03 -10.92 -4.17
C PRO A 280 9.89 -11.17 -2.92
N ALA A 281 11.05 -10.52 -2.82
CA ALA A 281 12.03 -10.70 -1.75
C ALA A 281 12.29 -9.37 -0.99
N PRO A 282 11.33 -8.87 -0.20
CA PRO A 282 11.41 -7.54 0.43
C PRO A 282 12.62 -7.37 1.36
N HIS A 283 13.16 -8.46 1.91
CA HIS A 283 14.31 -8.45 2.80
C HIS A 283 15.64 -8.15 2.11
N GLN A 284 15.71 -8.25 0.79
CA GLN A 284 16.89 -7.86 0.02
C GLN A 284 17.04 -6.34 -0.05
N TRP A 285 15.93 -5.61 -0.07
CA TRP A 285 15.90 -4.15 -0.21
C TRP A 285 15.65 -3.41 1.10
N PHE A 286 14.91 -4.04 1.99
CA PHE A 286 14.55 -3.48 3.28
C PHE A 286 15.05 -4.40 4.39
N ALA A 287 16.13 -4.03 5.06
CA ALA A 287 16.74 -4.86 6.11
C ALA A 287 15.75 -5.27 7.21
N THR A 288 14.73 -4.43 7.48
CA THR A 288 13.68 -4.75 8.46
C THR A 288 12.30 -4.31 7.95
N HIS A 289 11.26 -4.92 8.50
CA HIS A 289 9.89 -4.55 8.20
C HIS A 289 9.52 -3.13 8.69
N GLU A 290 10.25 -2.55 9.66
CA GLU A 290 10.10 -1.17 10.10
C GLU A 290 10.55 -0.20 9.01
N LYS A 291 11.70 -0.45 8.36
CA LYS A 291 12.18 0.35 7.22
C LYS A 291 11.18 0.30 6.07
N LEU A 292 10.66 -0.89 5.75
CA LEU A 292 9.60 -1.05 4.75
C LEU A 292 8.33 -0.28 5.15
N ALA A 293 7.91 -0.31 6.42
CA ALA A 293 6.73 0.41 6.88
C ALA A 293 6.89 1.94 6.80
N CYS A 294 8.09 2.45 7.04
CA CYS A 294 8.43 3.87 6.83
C CYS A 294 8.33 4.23 5.34
N TRP A 295 8.93 3.44 4.47
CA TRP A 295 8.90 3.62 3.03
C TRP A 295 7.47 3.55 2.47
N ALA A 296 6.65 2.62 2.94
CA ALA A 296 5.24 2.46 2.56
C ALA A 296 4.32 3.52 3.17
N GLY A 297 4.82 4.45 3.96
CA GLY A 297 4.01 5.47 4.63
C GLY A 297 3.00 4.91 5.63
N LEU A 298 3.28 3.76 6.23
CA LEU A 298 2.43 3.11 7.25
C LEU A 298 3.00 3.23 8.67
N ALA A 299 4.24 3.67 8.83
CA ALA A 299 4.80 4.00 10.13
C ALA A 299 4.21 5.33 10.65
N PRO A 300 3.82 5.40 11.93
CA PRO A 300 3.39 6.67 12.52
C PRO A 300 4.58 7.63 12.61
N GLY A 301 4.36 8.89 12.27
CA GLY A 301 5.34 9.95 12.47
C GLY A 301 5.68 10.10 13.97
N ASN A 302 6.94 10.38 14.25
CA ASN A 302 7.42 10.61 15.62
C ASN A 302 7.93 12.05 15.76
N HIS A 303 7.01 13.01 15.72
CA HIS A 303 7.33 14.41 15.93
C HIS A 303 7.23 14.73 17.44
N VAL A 304 8.37 14.60 18.13
CA VAL A 304 8.51 14.95 19.53
C VAL A 304 9.44 16.17 19.63
N SER A 305 9.03 17.19 20.36
CA SER A 305 9.83 18.37 20.66
C SER A 305 9.70 18.68 22.15
N ALA A 306 10.82 18.80 22.87
CA ALA A 306 10.86 19.04 24.31
C ALA A 306 9.96 18.07 25.12
N GLY A 307 10.01 16.77 24.80
CA GLY A 307 9.20 15.74 25.47
C GLY A 307 7.71 15.73 25.10
N LYS A 308 7.22 16.71 24.34
CA LYS A 308 5.82 16.80 23.92
C LYS A 308 5.64 16.26 22.50
N ARG A 309 4.76 15.27 22.36
CA ARG A 309 4.36 14.73 21.04
C ARG A 309 3.45 15.71 20.33
N ARG A 310 3.93 16.34 19.24
CA ARG A 310 3.15 17.31 18.46
C ARG A 310 2.08 16.64 17.59
N TYR A 311 2.46 15.65 16.78
CA TYR A 311 1.50 14.83 16.01
C TYR A 311 2.14 13.50 15.58
N GLY A 312 1.31 12.52 15.22
CA GLY A 312 1.74 11.19 14.77
C GLY A 312 1.06 10.78 13.47
N ARG A 313 0.89 11.73 12.52
CA ARG A 313 0.34 11.43 11.21
C ARG A 313 1.32 10.54 10.44
N VAL A 314 0.79 9.57 9.70
CA VAL A 314 1.59 8.80 8.74
C VAL A 314 2.01 9.68 7.57
N SER A 315 3.17 9.41 6.96
CA SER A 315 3.66 10.16 5.80
C SER A 315 2.77 9.95 4.58
N ASP A 316 2.87 10.83 3.58
CA ASP A 316 2.16 10.70 2.30
C ASP A 316 2.83 9.71 1.33
N ALA A 317 3.92 9.04 1.75
CA ALA A 317 4.60 7.98 1.00
C ALA A 317 3.70 6.77 0.75
N GLY A 318 4.13 5.89 -0.15
CA GLY A 318 3.44 4.63 -0.45
C GLY A 318 2.12 4.83 -1.21
N THR A 319 2.11 5.72 -2.19
CA THR A 319 0.91 6.16 -2.95
C THR A 319 0.05 5.00 -3.47
N TYR A 320 0.64 3.86 -3.82
CA TYR A 320 -0.08 2.71 -4.35
C TYR A 320 -0.21 1.58 -3.32
N ILE A 321 0.87 1.24 -2.61
CA ILE A 321 0.86 0.11 -1.67
C ILE A 321 0.05 0.40 -0.39
N LYS A 322 0.10 1.63 0.13
CA LYS A 322 -0.65 2.00 1.33
C LYS A 322 -2.17 1.89 1.14
N PRO A 323 -2.80 2.45 0.08
CA PRO A 323 -4.22 2.25 -0.18
C PRO A 323 -4.59 0.79 -0.39
N ALA A 324 -3.77 0.00 -1.12
CA ALA A 324 -4.02 -1.42 -1.34
C ALA A 324 -4.06 -2.20 -0.02
N LEU A 325 -3.08 -1.97 0.87
CA LEU A 325 -3.05 -2.60 2.20
C LEU A 325 -4.19 -2.14 3.12
N VAL A 326 -4.60 -0.86 3.05
CA VAL A 326 -5.75 -0.35 3.80
C VAL A 326 -7.04 -1.01 3.32
N GLN A 327 -7.21 -1.21 2.02
CA GLN A 327 -8.37 -1.90 1.45
C GLN A 327 -8.37 -3.39 1.82
N ALA A 328 -7.22 -4.06 1.75
CA ALA A 328 -7.05 -5.42 2.24
C ALA A 328 -7.37 -5.55 3.73
N ALA A 329 -6.97 -4.55 4.53
CA ALA A 329 -7.26 -4.53 5.97
C ALA A 329 -8.77 -4.45 6.27
N TRP A 330 -9.55 -3.68 5.48
CA TRP A 330 -11.00 -3.67 5.60
C TRP A 330 -11.64 -5.03 5.33
N SER A 331 -11.09 -5.81 4.41
CA SER A 331 -11.53 -7.19 4.16
C SER A 331 -11.10 -8.13 5.28
N ALA A 332 -9.85 -8.03 5.73
CA ALA A 332 -9.27 -8.89 6.75
C ALA A 332 -10.00 -8.81 8.10
N VAL A 333 -10.46 -7.61 8.51
CA VAL A 333 -11.15 -7.44 9.80
C VAL A 333 -12.58 -8.00 9.82
N ARG A 334 -13.11 -8.44 8.68
CA ARG A 334 -14.40 -9.15 8.60
C ARG A 334 -14.27 -10.64 8.89
N VAL A 335 -13.07 -11.20 8.78
CA VAL A 335 -12.77 -12.60 9.05
C VAL A 335 -12.41 -12.75 10.52
N LYS A 336 -13.01 -13.75 11.22
CA LYS A 336 -12.67 -14.09 12.60
C LYS A 336 -11.20 -14.51 12.68
N GLY A 337 -10.44 -13.90 13.60
CA GLY A 337 -9.03 -14.20 13.78
C GLY A 337 -8.28 -13.06 14.47
N ARG A 338 -6.95 -13.17 14.48
CA ARG A 338 -6.05 -12.20 15.12
C ARG A 338 -6.25 -10.76 14.65
N LEU A 339 -6.43 -10.55 13.33
CA LEU A 339 -6.53 -9.20 12.76
C LEU A 339 -7.82 -8.50 13.19
N GLN A 340 -8.96 -9.23 13.19
CA GLN A 340 -10.23 -8.71 13.69
C GLN A 340 -10.14 -8.39 15.18
N ALA A 341 -9.60 -9.29 16.01
CA ALA A 341 -9.43 -9.08 17.44
C ALA A 341 -8.58 -7.82 17.74
N ARG A 342 -7.46 -7.66 16.99
CA ARG A 342 -6.62 -6.45 17.10
C ARG A 342 -7.38 -5.19 16.71
N TYR A 343 -8.12 -5.21 15.61
CA TYR A 343 -8.93 -4.08 15.16
C TYR A 343 -9.93 -3.66 16.23
N ASN A 344 -10.70 -4.60 16.75
CA ASN A 344 -11.70 -4.33 17.79
C ASN A 344 -11.07 -3.74 19.05
N LYS A 345 -9.92 -4.28 19.49
CA LYS A 345 -9.16 -3.74 20.64
C LYS A 345 -8.70 -2.30 20.39
N LEU A 346 -8.17 -2.00 19.18
CA LEU A 346 -7.73 -0.66 18.81
C LEU A 346 -8.88 0.33 18.72
N VAL A 347 -10.01 -0.05 18.09
CA VAL A 347 -11.20 0.81 17.99
C VAL A 347 -11.73 1.18 19.35
N ARG A 348 -11.89 0.20 20.27
CA ARG A 348 -12.33 0.46 21.65
C ARG A 348 -11.42 1.46 22.37
N ARG A 349 -10.09 1.30 22.22
CA ARG A 349 -9.09 2.20 22.82
C ARG A 349 -9.11 3.61 22.26
N MET A 350 -9.44 3.77 20.97
CA MET A 350 -9.37 5.05 20.24
C MET A 350 -10.68 5.86 20.22
N GLY A 351 -11.68 5.46 21.00
CA GLY A 351 -12.95 6.21 21.11
C GLY A 351 -14.20 5.44 20.70
N GLY A 352 -14.09 4.11 20.53
CA GLY A 352 -15.22 3.20 20.32
C GLY A 352 -15.70 3.05 18.87
N PRO A 353 -16.59 2.08 18.63
CA PRO A 353 -17.03 1.70 17.28
C PRO A 353 -17.90 2.74 16.57
N LYS A 354 -18.56 3.62 17.32
CA LYS A 354 -19.38 4.72 16.79
C LYS A 354 -18.52 5.88 16.25
N ASN A 355 -17.21 5.94 16.59
CA ASN A 355 -16.31 7.00 16.15
C ASN A 355 -15.65 6.65 14.80
N PRO A 356 -15.98 7.34 13.69
CA PRO A 356 -15.40 7.06 12.38
C PRO A 356 -13.87 7.29 12.34
N ALA A 357 -13.37 8.29 13.09
CA ALA A 357 -11.94 8.58 13.15
C ALA A 357 -11.17 7.45 13.87
N ALA A 358 -11.73 6.87 14.93
CA ALA A 358 -11.16 5.71 15.60
C ALA A 358 -11.06 4.51 14.66
N ARG A 359 -12.12 4.24 13.90
CA ARG A 359 -12.16 3.17 12.89
C ARG A 359 -11.09 3.36 11.81
N LYS A 360 -10.96 4.58 11.25
CA LYS A 360 -9.95 4.90 10.24
C LYS A 360 -8.52 4.77 10.78
N LYS A 361 -8.26 5.22 12.00
CA LYS A 361 -6.93 5.07 12.64
C LYS A 361 -6.61 3.59 12.91
N ALA A 362 -7.57 2.83 13.41
CA ALA A 362 -7.40 1.42 13.69
C ALA A 362 -7.09 0.62 12.40
N ILE A 363 -7.79 0.92 11.29
CA ILE A 363 -7.57 0.18 10.03
C ILE A 363 -6.17 0.42 9.46
N VAL A 364 -5.62 1.64 9.56
CA VAL A 364 -4.23 1.93 9.15
C VAL A 364 -3.24 1.15 10.00
N ALA A 365 -3.51 0.98 11.32
CA ALA A 365 -2.67 0.16 12.18
C ALA A 365 -2.78 -1.35 11.85
N ILE A 366 -3.93 -1.82 11.35
CA ILE A 366 -4.06 -3.18 10.81
C ILE A 366 -3.29 -3.32 9.50
N ALA A 367 -3.38 -2.36 8.57
CA ALA A 367 -2.60 -2.35 7.34
C ALA A 367 -1.08 -2.42 7.62
N HIS A 368 -0.58 -1.67 8.61
CA HIS A 368 0.79 -1.80 9.10
C HIS A 368 1.11 -3.22 9.61
N THR A 369 0.18 -3.84 10.36
CA THR A 369 0.37 -5.22 10.84
C THR A 369 0.41 -6.20 9.67
N MET A 370 -0.45 -6.03 8.67
CA MET A 370 -0.48 -6.87 7.47
C MET A 370 0.81 -6.73 6.66
N LEU A 371 1.36 -5.52 6.54
CA LEU A 371 2.67 -5.31 5.92
C LEU A 371 3.77 -6.14 6.62
N LYS A 372 3.81 -6.11 7.96
CA LYS A 372 4.77 -6.92 8.74
C LYS A 372 4.59 -8.42 8.51
N ILE A 373 3.34 -8.88 8.47
CA ILE A 373 3.02 -10.29 8.18
C ILE A 373 3.50 -10.66 6.78
N ALA A 374 3.18 -9.88 5.77
CA ALA A 374 3.56 -10.14 4.38
C ALA A 374 5.09 -10.15 4.21
N TYR A 375 5.81 -9.22 4.84
CA TYR A 375 7.26 -9.23 4.89
C TYR A 375 7.80 -10.54 5.48
N SER A 376 7.25 -11.00 6.62
CA SER A 376 7.68 -12.22 7.29
C SER A 376 7.34 -13.49 6.48
N VAL A 377 6.16 -13.54 5.86
CA VAL A 377 5.71 -14.64 5.00
C VAL A 377 6.67 -14.81 3.82
N LEU A 378 6.99 -13.73 3.10
CA LEU A 378 7.92 -13.79 1.96
C LEU A 378 9.36 -14.08 2.40
N LYS A 379 9.82 -13.52 3.52
CA LYS A 379 11.16 -13.78 4.05
C LYS A 379 11.34 -15.25 4.48
N SER A 380 10.32 -15.85 5.09
CA SER A 380 10.38 -17.23 5.58
C SER A 380 10.01 -18.26 4.52
N GLY A 381 9.33 -17.86 3.43
CA GLY A 381 8.77 -18.76 2.44
C GLY A 381 7.64 -19.66 2.97
N ARG A 382 7.05 -19.33 4.14
CA ARG A 382 5.99 -20.11 4.80
C ARG A 382 4.65 -19.40 4.73
N PRO A 383 3.54 -20.12 4.50
CA PRO A 383 2.20 -19.54 4.46
C PRO A 383 1.82 -18.93 5.82
N TYR A 384 0.97 -17.90 5.78
CA TYR A 384 0.43 -17.32 7.00
C TYR A 384 -0.49 -18.31 7.71
N GLN A 385 -0.26 -18.49 9.00
CA GLN A 385 -1.14 -19.22 9.90
C GLN A 385 -1.73 -18.25 10.92
N ASP A 386 -3.06 -18.20 11.02
CA ASP A 386 -3.72 -17.31 11.98
C ASP A 386 -3.60 -17.88 13.39
N PRO A 387 -2.94 -17.19 14.33
CA PRO A 387 -2.81 -17.66 15.70
C PRO A 387 -4.10 -17.56 16.54
N GLY A 388 -5.21 -17.17 15.90
CA GLY A 388 -6.53 -17.12 16.50
C GLY A 388 -6.89 -15.78 17.18
N ALA A 389 -8.17 -15.62 17.46
CA ALA A 389 -8.71 -14.40 18.08
C ALA A 389 -8.13 -14.13 19.47
N ASP A 390 -7.78 -15.19 20.21
CA ASP A 390 -7.28 -15.13 21.58
C ASP A 390 -5.79 -14.79 21.68
N PHE A 391 -5.11 -14.61 20.56
CA PHE A 391 -3.67 -14.33 20.50
C PHE A 391 -3.23 -13.21 21.45
N TYR A 392 -4.01 -12.12 21.54
CA TYR A 392 -3.69 -10.99 22.43
C TYR A 392 -4.08 -11.27 23.88
N ALA A 393 -5.15 -12.03 24.10
CA ALA A 393 -5.58 -12.42 25.44
C ALA A 393 -4.58 -13.38 26.10
N ARG A 394 -4.04 -14.32 25.33
CA ARG A 394 -3.00 -15.26 25.81
C ARG A 394 -1.68 -14.59 26.16
N ARG A 395 -1.38 -13.44 25.60
CA ARG A 395 -0.14 -12.66 25.83
C ARG A 395 -0.28 -11.64 26.96
N GLU A 396 -1.48 -11.39 27.48
CA GLU A 396 -1.68 -10.51 28.61
C GLU A 396 -1.37 -11.27 29.91
N SER A 397 -0.46 -10.73 30.72
CA SER A 397 -0.20 -11.32 32.02
C SER A 397 -1.44 -11.23 32.92
N PRO A 398 -1.62 -12.15 33.89
CA PRO A 398 -2.72 -12.07 34.87
C PRO A 398 -2.81 -10.69 35.54
N ALA A 399 -1.69 -10.11 35.93
CA ALA A 399 -1.60 -8.77 36.51
C ALA A 399 -2.11 -7.66 35.55
N GLN A 400 -1.80 -7.74 34.26
CA GLN A 400 -2.31 -6.78 33.25
C GLN A 400 -3.83 -6.90 33.09
N ARG A 401 -4.38 -8.12 33.07
CA ARG A 401 -5.83 -8.34 33.03
C ARG A 401 -6.52 -7.79 34.28
N GLN A 402 -5.97 -8.09 35.48
CA GLN A 402 -6.47 -7.56 36.72
C GLN A 402 -6.48 -6.03 36.73
N ALA A 403 -5.38 -5.38 36.38
CA ALA A 403 -5.31 -3.94 36.30
C ALA A 403 -6.26 -3.33 35.25
N TYR A 404 -6.55 -4.04 34.18
CA TYR A 404 -7.55 -3.61 33.18
C TYR A 404 -8.96 -3.64 33.79
N HIS A 405 -9.37 -4.76 34.44
CA HIS A 405 -10.69 -4.89 35.04
C HIS A 405 -10.86 -3.90 36.20
N GLN A 406 -9.84 -3.71 37.02
CA GLN A 406 -9.85 -2.72 38.11
C GLN A 406 -10.11 -1.30 37.56
N ARG A 407 -9.43 -0.89 36.46
CA ARG A 407 -9.69 0.40 35.82
C ARG A 407 -11.09 0.52 35.22
N GLN A 408 -11.69 -0.57 34.72
CA GLN A 408 -13.06 -0.52 34.19
C GLN A 408 -14.06 -0.34 35.34
N ILE A 409 -13.88 -1.04 36.46
CA ILE A 409 -14.73 -0.90 37.67
C ILE A 409 -14.56 0.51 38.25
N GLN A 410 -13.33 1.01 38.34
CA GLN A 410 -13.03 2.37 38.82
C GLN A 410 -13.78 3.46 38.04
N LYS A 411 -14.00 3.27 36.72
CA LYS A 411 -14.78 4.21 35.89
C LYS A 411 -16.28 4.21 36.21
N LEU A 412 -16.81 3.10 36.67
CA LEU A 412 -18.22 2.99 37.09
C LEU A 412 -18.46 3.64 38.44
N TYR A 413 -17.42 3.75 39.27
CA TYR A 413 -17.48 4.32 40.64
C TYR A 413 -16.41 5.42 40.79
N PRO A 414 -16.62 6.61 40.20
CA PRO A 414 -15.68 7.73 40.33
C PRO A 414 -15.52 8.13 41.79
N GLY A 415 -14.28 8.28 42.24
CA GLY A 415 -13.96 8.66 43.62
C GLY A 415 -13.83 7.49 44.64
N CYS A 416 -14.18 6.26 44.24
CA CYS A 416 -14.01 5.07 45.09
C CYS A 416 -12.65 4.39 44.80
N THR A 417 -12.03 3.81 45.81
CA THR A 417 -10.88 2.93 45.65
C THR A 417 -11.36 1.53 45.33
N VAL A 418 -10.96 0.97 44.21
CA VAL A 418 -11.33 -0.40 43.81
C VAL A 418 -10.20 -1.34 44.18
N THR A 419 -10.46 -2.29 45.07
CA THR A 419 -9.54 -3.37 45.40
C THR A 419 -10.08 -4.69 44.83
N VAL A 420 -9.24 -5.43 44.12
CA VAL A 420 -9.58 -6.75 43.57
C VAL A 420 -8.90 -7.81 44.42
N THR A 421 -9.68 -8.56 45.15
CA THR A 421 -9.23 -9.71 45.99
C THR A 421 -9.50 -11.00 45.23
N ILE A 422 -8.47 -11.81 45.03
CA ILE A 422 -8.59 -13.14 44.43
C ILE A 422 -8.59 -14.16 45.56
N THR A 423 -9.73 -14.81 45.79
CA THR A 423 -9.84 -15.87 46.79
C THR A 423 -9.66 -17.21 46.07
N PRO A 424 -8.68 -18.03 46.41
CA PRO A 424 -8.54 -19.37 45.84
C PRO A 424 -9.78 -20.22 46.19
N PRO A 425 -10.17 -21.18 45.35
CA PRO A 425 -11.26 -22.09 45.67
C PRO A 425 -10.96 -22.85 46.96
N PRO A 426 -11.99 -23.17 47.77
CA PRO A 426 -11.77 -23.94 48.98
C PRO A 426 -11.11 -25.28 48.60
N SER A 427 -10.07 -25.66 49.37
CA SER A 427 -9.36 -26.92 49.20
C SER A 427 -10.30 -28.09 49.48
N GLY A 428 -10.98 -28.60 48.44
CA GLY A 428 -11.94 -29.70 48.62
C GLY A 428 -12.77 -30.10 47.40
N SER A 429 -12.70 -29.40 46.28
CA SER A 429 -13.36 -29.84 45.02
C SER A 429 -12.33 -30.40 44.06
N THR A 430 -12.14 -31.73 44.11
CA THR A 430 -11.52 -32.49 43.02
C THR A 430 -12.51 -32.57 41.85
N ASP A 431 -12.62 -31.50 41.06
CA ASP A 431 -13.17 -31.59 39.72
C ASP A 431 -12.03 -31.41 38.72
N ALA A 432 -11.88 -32.44 37.93
CA ALA A 432 -10.78 -32.72 37.03
C ALA A 432 -10.43 -31.53 36.12
N ALA A 433 -9.21 -31.07 36.20
CA ALA A 433 -8.62 -30.27 35.16
C ALA A 433 -8.61 -31.06 33.84
N PRO A 434 -9.00 -30.50 32.71
CA PRO A 434 -8.79 -31.16 31.44
C PRO A 434 -7.28 -31.32 31.20
N ASN A 435 -6.89 -32.57 31.05
CA ASN A 435 -5.55 -33.10 30.80
C ASN A 435 -4.76 -32.23 29.80
N ALA A 436 -3.85 -31.44 30.31
CA ALA A 436 -2.80 -30.86 29.48
C ALA A 436 -1.84 -31.99 29.15
N GLY A 437 -1.94 -32.51 27.92
CA GLY A 437 -1.07 -33.55 27.40
C GLY A 437 0.40 -33.22 27.64
N GLN A 438 1.08 -34.10 28.33
CA GLN A 438 2.52 -34.13 28.48
C GLN A 438 3.14 -34.18 27.09
N PRO A 439 4.25 -33.48 26.81
CA PRO A 439 5.00 -33.69 25.59
C PRO A 439 5.58 -35.11 25.58
N GLY A 440 5.11 -35.90 24.62
CA GLY A 440 5.58 -37.25 24.40
C GLY A 440 7.09 -37.28 24.18
N ALA A 441 7.76 -38.25 24.80
CA ALA A 441 9.17 -38.59 24.60
C ALA A 441 9.43 -38.87 23.10
N PRO A 442 10.62 -38.57 22.56
CA PRO A 442 10.98 -38.91 21.20
C PRO A 442 11.03 -40.43 21.01
N PRO A 443 10.60 -40.93 19.83
CA PRO A 443 10.68 -42.36 19.52
C PRO A 443 12.16 -42.80 19.37
N PRO A 444 12.48 -44.07 19.67
CA PRO A 444 13.82 -44.60 19.52
C PRO A 444 14.21 -44.70 18.03
N PRO A 445 15.51 -44.73 17.71
CA PRO A 445 15.99 -44.77 16.34
C PRO A 445 15.65 -46.14 15.70
N GLY A 446 14.79 -46.09 14.69
CA GLY A 446 14.40 -47.23 13.87
C GLY A 446 15.48 -47.55 12.84
N HIS A 447 15.77 -48.85 12.73
CA HIS A 447 16.64 -49.53 11.76
C HIS A 447 16.36 -49.09 10.31
N VAL A 448 17.45 -48.85 9.61
CA VAL A 448 17.53 -48.77 8.13
C VAL A 448 17.45 -50.23 7.60
N PRO A 449 16.60 -50.55 6.63
CA PRO A 449 16.82 -51.72 5.79
C PRO A 449 17.58 -51.32 4.52
N GLU A 450 18.66 -52.08 4.28
CA GLU A 450 19.43 -52.08 3.04
C GLU A 450 18.59 -52.48 1.81
N ALA A 451 19.10 -52.06 0.69
CA ALA A 451 18.68 -52.22 -0.68
C ALA A 451 18.19 -53.64 -1.12
N VAL A 452 17.23 -53.69 -2.01
CA VAL A 452 17.29 -54.33 -3.33
C VAL A 452 16.54 -53.45 -4.33
#